data_210757fd8436a7b17329fc58dbc61340
#
_entry.id   210757fd8436a7b17329fc58dbc61340
#
_cell.length_a   1.000
_cell.length_b   1.000
_cell.length_c   1.000
_cell.angle_alpha   90.00
_cell.angle_beta   90.00
_cell.angle_gamma   90.00
#
_symmetry.space_group_name_H-M   'P 1'
#
loop_
_entity.id
_entity.type
_entity.pdbx_description
1 polymer ?
#
loop_
_entity_poly.entity_id
_entity_poly.type
_entity_poly.pdbx_seq_one_letter_code
_entity_poly.pdbx_strand_id
1 'polypeptide(L)'
;MIIIDLEWNCGGDYSGFDEILQIGAVQIKTLGGSILDTFNVHIRPQVNTTLHPAAAKLPELQRSFTDGVCFPIAFLKFREWTRHEKDYAAWGADDFRVLQQNVTFWKLKPLPMRASFNLQRGFGQHLGTAAQIALCKAVSYCKIPVSFTFHDALNDAVYAALLTSWITLHDLVMPPRAVGFRNCWRWSSTPFLPPTKKRSKYLPSVQAVLNFPRMRQQNCPICGRKLWVQSWFQWQNSENYYAPLFCTEHGGFLCRLTLTAHDGLYRGCSAMVCADRRELLRFHAACGGNTFV
;
A
#
# COMPACT_ATOMS: atom_id res chain seq x y z
N MET A 1 10.35 7.31 -13.67
CA MET A 1 9.73 6.49 -12.60
C MET A 1 10.79 6.15 -11.57
N ILE A 2 10.47 6.23 -10.30
CA ILE A 2 11.36 5.82 -9.21
C ILE A 2 10.89 4.46 -8.68
N ILE A 3 11.81 3.52 -8.57
CA ILE A 3 11.57 2.24 -7.90
C ILE A 3 12.28 2.30 -6.56
N ILE A 4 11.54 2.11 -5.49
CA ILE A 4 12.04 2.16 -4.12
C ILE A 4 11.98 0.79 -3.47
N ASP A 5 12.89 0.58 -2.55
CA ASP A 5 12.86 -0.45 -1.55
C ASP A 5 13.30 0.15 -0.22
N LEU A 6 12.76 -0.36 0.87
CA LEU A 6 13.05 0.13 2.21
C LEU A 6 13.44 -1.04 3.09
N GLU A 7 14.43 -0.81 3.95
CA GLU A 7 14.66 -1.68 5.10
C GLU A 7 14.24 -0.96 6.37
N TRP A 8 13.57 -1.66 7.28
CA TRP A 8 13.07 -1.05 8.51
C TRP A 8 13.19 -1.96 9.73
N ASN A 9 13.25 -1.32 10.88
CA ASN A 9 13.18 -1.97 12.16
C ASN A 9 11.71 -2.07 12.60
N CYS A 10 11.21 -3.29 12.74
CA CYS A 10 9.84 -3.50 13.19
C CYS A 10 9.64 -2.98 14.60
N GLY A 11 8.59 -2.22 14.83
CA GLY A 11 8.31 -1.55 16.08
C GLY A 11 7.93 -2.43 17.26
N GLY A 12 8.02 -3.76 17.14
CA GLY A 12 7.64 -4.70 18.18
C GLY A 12 6.20 -4.51 18.67
N ASP A 13 5.82 -5.28 19.70
CA ASP A 13 4.45 -5.26 20.25
C ASP A 13 4.06 -3.94 20.94
N TYR A 14 5.01 -3.05 21.20
CA TYR A 14 4.81 -1.86 22.03
C TYR A 14 4.61 -0.54 21.28
N SER A 15 5.18 -0.36 20.09
CA SER A 15 5.10 0.94 19.38
C SER A 15 4.25 0.90 18.12
N GLY A 16 4.14 -0.24 17.46
CA GLY A 16 3.49 -0.35 16.14
C GLY A 16 4.12 0.56 15.08
N PHE A 17 5.30 1.13 15.35
CA PHE A 17 6.02 2.04 14.48
C PHE A 17 7.18 1.32 13.82
N ASP A 18 7.07 1.13 12.51
CA ASP A 18 8.14 0.55 11.68
C ASP A 18 9.10 1.68 11.30
N GLU A 19 10.28 1.72 11.93
CA GLU A 19 11.25 2.80 11.73
C GLU A 19 12.20 2.45 10.57
N ILE A 20 12.25 3.32 9.56
CA ILE A 20 13.10 3.10 8.39
C ILE A 20 14.57 3.21 8.76
N LEU A 21 15.35 2.21 8.31
CA LEU A 21 16.79 2.12 8.50
C LEU A 21 17.57 2.39 7.21
N GLN A 22 16.98 2.13 6.04
CA GLN A 22 17.62 2.38 4.75
C GLN A 22 16.55 2.74 3.70
N ILE A 23 16.88 3.70 2.84
CA ILE A 23 16.13 3.98 1.62
C ILE A 23 17.06 3.69 0.45
N GLY A 24 16.70 2.68 -0.34
CA GLY A 24 17.30 2.37 -1.62
C GLY A 24 16.34 2.73 -2.75
N ALA A 25 16.83 3.33 -3.80
CA ALA A 25 15.97 3.64 -4.94
C ALA A 25 16.76 3.73 -6.24
N VAL A 26 16.09 3.45 -7.34
CA VAL A 26 16.63 3.60 -8.69
C VAL A 26 15.65 4.38 -9.56
N GLN A 27 16.20 5.17 -10.49
CA GLN A 27 15.43 5.87 -11.49
C GLN A 27 15.51 5.13 -12.81
N ILE A 28 14.36 4.86 -13.42
CA ILE A 28 14.24 4.34 -14.79
C ILE A 28 13.38 5.27 -15.63
N LYS A 29 13.63 5.30 -16.94
CA LYS A 29 12.81 6.08 -17.88
C LYS A 29 11.51 5.37 -18.22
N THR A 30 11.58 4.08 -18.49
CA THR A 30 10.49 3.21 -18.91
C THR A 30 10.63 1.85 -18.25
N LEU A 31 9.54 1.09 -18.14
CA LEU A 31 9.60 -0.31 -17.73
C LEU A 31 10.53 -1.07 -18.67
N GLY A 32 11.40 -1.93 -18.13
CA GLY A 32 12.42 -2.67 -18.88
C GLY A 32 13.58 -1.80 -19.38
N GLY A 33 13.57 -0.51 -19.10
CA GLY A 33 14.67 0.40 -19.48
C GLY A 33 15.88 0.32 -18.55
N SER A 34 16.97 0.96 -18.98
CA SER A 34 18.18 1.07 -18.14
C SER A 34 17.93 1.92 -16.90
N ILE A 35 18.69 1.59 -15.85
CA ILE A 35 18.78 2.44 -14.65
C ILE A 35 19.56 3.69 -15.02
N LEU A 36 18.97 4.86 -14.75
CA LEU A 36 19.52 6.17 -15.06
C LEU A 36 20.31 6.74 -13.90
N ASP A 37 19.84 6.52 -12.68
CA ASP A 37 20.45 7.04 -11.46
C ASP A 37 20.02 6.18 -10.26
N THR A 38 20.77 6.27 -9.16
CA THR A 38 20.55 5.50 -7.95
C THR A 38 20.62 6.40 -6.73
N PHE A 39 19.88 6.04 -5.70
CA PHE A 39 19.88 6.69 -4.40
C PHE A 39 20.01 5.65 -3.30
N ASN A 40 20.91 5.91 -2.35
CA ASN A 40 21.08 5.05 -1.18
C ASN A 40 21.40 5.89 0.04
N VAL A 41 20.70 5.66 1.14
CA VAL A 41 20.97 6.32 2.41
C VAL A 41 20.63 5.44 3.59
N HIS A 42 21.57 5.30 4.52
CA HIS A 42 21.34 4.68 5.81
C HIS A 42 20.77 5.70 6.79
N ILE A 43 19.83 5.23 7.63
CA ILE A 43 19.08 6.09 8.56
C ILE A 43 19.29 5.57 9.97
N ARG A 44 19.79 6.45 10.83
CA ARG A 44 19.98 6.13 12.24
C ARG A 44 18.63 6.09 12.95
N PRO A 45 18.24 4.97 13.55
CA PRO A 45 17.01 4.89 14.32
C PRO A 45 17.06 5.81 15.54
N GLN A 46 15.94 6.46 15.82
CA GLN A 46 15.78 7.40 16.94
C GLN A 46 14.67 6.98 17.90
N VAL A 47 13.80 6.07 17.47
CA VAL A 47 12.66 5.56 18.24
C VAL A 47 12.95 4.12 18.68
N ASN A 48 13.22 3.24 17.73
CA ASN A 48 13.52 1.82 17.97
C ASN A 48 15.04 1.61 17.97
N THR A 49 15.71 2.04 19.05
CA THR A 49 17.17 2.06 19.14
C THR A 49 17.82 0.68 19.28
N THR A 50 17.02 -0.37 19.40
CA THR A 50 17.46 -1.77 19.40
C THR A 50 16.92 -2.48 18.19
N LEU A 51 17.78 -3.19 17.44
CA LEU A 51 17.34 -3.97 16.29
C LEU A 51 16.43 -5.14 16.71
N HIS A 52 15.32 -5.27 16.02
CA HIS A 52 14.51 -6.48 16.09
C HIS A 52 15.37 -7.70 15.71
N PRO A 53 15.20 -8.88 16.36
CA PRO A 53 16.07 -10.05 16.13
C PRO A 53 16.18 -10.49 14.67
N ALA A 54 15.14 -10.25 13.85
CA ALA A 54 15.18 -10.53 12.41
C ALA A 54 16.10 -9.54 11.67
N ALA A 55 16.00 -8.24 11.96
CA ALA A 55 16.83 -7.19 11.38
C ALA A 55 18.30 -7.27 11.84
N ALA A 56 18.54 -7.71 13.07
CA ALA A 56 19.89 -7.87 13.62
C ALA A 56 20.74 -8.90 12.87
N LYS A 57 20.12 -9.80 12.11
CA LYS A 57 20.80 -10.79 11.27
C LYS A 57 21.31 -10.22 9.94
N LEU A 58 20.94 -9.00 9.61
CA LEU A 58 21.31 -8.35 8.36
C LEU A 58 22.47 -7.36 8.60
N PRO A 59 23.70 -7.68 8.18
CA PRO A 59 24.87 -6.84 8.46
C PRO A 59 24.75 -5.42 7.92
N GLU A 60 24.08 -5.25 6.79
CA GLU A 60 23.89 -3.95 6.14
C GLU A 60 23.06 -2.99 7.02
N LEU A 61 22.12 -3.50 7.81
CA LEU A 61 21.32 -2.67 8.71
C LEU A 61 22.11 -2.16 9.92
N GLN A 62 23.22 -2.78 10.25
CA GLN A 62 24.11 -2.29 11.31
C GLN A 62 24.78 -0.97 10.93
N ARG A 63 25.00 -0.72 9.63
CA ARG A 63 25.50 0.56 9.12
C ARG A 63 24.62 1.74 9.48
N SER A 64 23.31 1.52 9.60
CA SER A 64 22.37 2.56 10.00
C SER A 64 22.68 3.12 11.39
N PHE A 65 23.25 2.31 12.28
CA PHE A 65 23.64 2.75 13.62
C PHE A 65 24.96 3.50 13.67
N THR A 66 25.91 3.20 12.76
CA THR A 66 27.24 3.84 12.70
C THR A 66 27.22 5.07 11.81
N ASP A 67 26.76 4.93 10.58
CA ASP A 67 26.91 5.91 9.50
C ASP A 67 25.58 6.60 9.10
N GLY A 68 24.47 6.15 9.70
CA GLY A 68 23.14 6.65 9.36
C GLY A 68 22.93 8.10 9.76
N VAL A 69 22.22 8.83 8.90
CA VAL A 69 21.71 10.18 9.22
C VAL A 69 20.31 10.09 9.82
N CYS A 70 19.78 11.15 10.43
CA CYS A 70 18.40 11.12 10.90
C CYS A 70 17.40 11.10 9.73
N PHE A 71 16.22 10.48 9.94
CA PHE A 71 15.20 10.31 8.90
C PHE A 71 14.80 11.64 8.21
N PRO A 72 14.58 12.76 8.92
CA PRO A 72 14.25 14.02 8.26
C PRO A 72 15.30 14.46 7.22
N ILE A 73 16.59 14.31 7.52
CA ILE A 73 17.66 14.67 6.58
C ILE A 73 17.67 13.71 5.39
N ALA A 74 17.60 12.39 5.64
CA ALA A 74 17.55 11.37 4.61
C ALA A 74 16.37 11.59 3.66
N PHE A 75 15.18 11.83 4.21
CA PHE A 75 13.98 12.05 3.44
C PHE A 75 14.01 13.35 2.61
N LEU A 76 14.57 14.44 3.15
CA LEU A 76 14.73 15.67 2.38
C LEU A 76 15.70 15.48 1.20
N LYS A 77 16.79 14.74 1.38
CA LYS A 77 17.69 14.38 0.28
C LYS A 77 16.99 13.51 -0.76
N PHE A 78 16.25 12.50 -0.31
CA PHE A 78 15.46 11.63 -1.19
C PHE A 78 14.42 12.42 -1.98
N ARG A 79 13.69 13.31 -1.31
CA ARG A 79 12.68 14.17 -1.94
C ARG A 79 13.29 15.13 -2.96
N GLU A 80 14.48 15.69 -2.70
CA GLU A 80 15.19 16.52 -3.67
C GLU A 80 15.65 15.70 -4.87
N TRP A 81 16.19 14.51 -4.65
CA TRP A 81 16.60 13.60 -5.72
C TRP A 81 15.42 13.20 -6.62
N THR A 82 14.24 13.01 -6.04
CA THR A 82 13.02 12.63 -6.78
C THR A 82 12.18 13.81 -7.28
N ARG A 83 12.65 15.05 -7.17
CA ARG A 83 11.84 16.27 -7.38
C ARG A 83 11.12 16.36 -8.73
N HIS A 84 11.67 15.76 -9.76
CA HIS A 84 11.10 15.75 -11.12
C HIS A 84 10.24 14.53 -11.41
N GLU A 85 10.19 13.58 -10.52
CA GLU A 85 9.45 12.35 -10.68
C GLU A 85 8.15 12.36 -9.86
N LYS A 86 7.12 11.74 -10.41
CA LYS A 86 5.80 11.66 -9.77
C LYS A 86 5.26 10.24 -9.74
N ASP A 87 5.87 9.34 -10.48
CA ASP A 87 5.48 7.93 -10.56
C ASP A 87 6.50 7.09 -9.81
N TYR A 88 6.00 6.31 -8.87
CA TYR A 88 6.80 5.48 -7.98
C TYR A 88 6.37 4.03 -8.07
N ALA A 89 7.27 3.12 -7.81
CA ALA A 89 6.98 1.70 -7.73
C ALA A 89 7.80 1.06 -6.58
N ALA A 90 7.32 -0.07 -6.07
CA ALA A 90 8.04 -0.92 -5.12
C ALA A 90 7.72 -2.38 -5.40
N TRP A 91 8.57 -3.31 -4.94
CA TRP A 91 8.27 -4.72 -5.13
C TRP A 91 7.06 -5.17 -4.30
N GLY A 92 6.83 -4.59 -3.15
CA GLY A 92 5.70 -4.86 -2.27
C GLY A 92 4.73 -3.69 -2.14
N ALA A 93 3.84 -3.84 -1.17
CA ALA A 93 2.90 -2.80 -0.78
C ALA A 93 3.35 -2.07 0.49
N ASP A 94 4.22 -2.68 1.28
CA ASP A 94 4.57 -2.20 2.61
C ASP A 94 5.54 -1.02 2.59
N ASP A 95 6.41 -0.92 1.59
CA ASP A 95 7.37 0.17 1.45
C ASP A 95 6.70 1.55 1.54
N PHE A 96 5.66 1.76 0.74
CA PHE A 96 4.92 3.03 0.77
C PHE A 96 4.18 3.25 2.09
N ARG A 97 3.66 2.20 2.71
CA ARG A 97 3.01 2.26 4.02
C ARG A 97 4.01 2.73 5.08
N VAL A 98 5.17 2.08 5.14
CA VAL A 98 6.23 2.40 6.10
C VAL A 98 6.78 3.80 5.85
N LEU A 99 7.01 4.18 4.58
CA LEU A 99 7.44 5.53 4.21
C LEU A 99 6.46 6.59 4.73
N GLN A 100 5.16 6.41 4.47
CA GLN A 100 4.14 7.34 4.92
C GLN A 100 4.05 7.40 6.44
N GLN A 101 4.17 6.28 7.14
CA GLN A 101 4.20 6.22 8.59
C GLN A 101 5.34 7.08 9.15
N ASN A 102 6.55 6.94 8.60
CA ASN A 102 7.70 7.75 9.02
C ASN A 102 7.53 9.23 8.66
N VAL A 103 7.10 9.55 7.45
CA VAL A 103 6.84 10.95 7.03
C VAL A 103 5.81 11.61 7.96
N THR A 104 4.77 10.89 8.34
CA THR A 104 3.73 11.39 9.25
C THR A 104 4.25 11.58 10.67
N PHE A 105 5.01 10.60 11.18
CA PHE A 105 5.61 10.66 12.52
C PHE A 105 6.52 11.88 12.68
N TRP A 106 7.37 12.13 11.69
CA TRP A 106 8.30 13.26 11.68
C TRP A 106 7.67 14.56 11.17
N LYS A 107 6.34 14.61 10.94
CA LYS A 107 5.58 15.77 10.46
C LYS A 107 6.17 16.41 9.20
N LEU A 108 6.69 15.59 8.29
CA LEU A 108 7.28 16.06 7.05
C LEU A 108 6.22 16.15 5.94
N LYS A 109 6.50 16.98 4.94
CA LYS A 109 5.64 17.08 3.76
C LYS A 109 5.83 15.83 2.89
N PRO A 110 4.77 15.08 2.53
CA PRO A 110 4.88 13.85 1.75
C PRO A 110 5.45 14.10 0.35
N LEU A 111 5.88 13.01 -0.30
CA LEU A 111 6.29 13.05 -1.70
C LEU A 111 5.10 13.45 -2.60
N PRO A 112 5.32 14.23 -3.66
CA PRO A 112 4.27 14.61 -4.61
C PRO A 112 3.97 13.46 -5.59
N MET A 113 3.59 12.29 -5.07
CA MET A 113 3.32 11.11 -5.89
C MET A 113 2.00 11.26 -6.65
N ARG A 114 2.06 11.08 -7.97
CA ARG A 114 0.89 10.96 -8.85
C ARG A 114 0.36 9.53 -8.85
N ALA A 115 1.28 8.57 -8.94
CA ALA A 115 0.96 7.15 -8.92
C ALA A 115 2.03 6.37 -8.15
N SER A 116 1.60 5.28 -7.51
CA SER A 116 2.47 4.27 -6.93
C SER A 116 2.03 2.89 -7.42
N PHE A 117 3.00 2.08 -7.84
CA PHE A 117 2.75 0.78 -8.44
C PHE A 117 3.35 -0.34 -7.58
N ASN A 118 2.62 -1.44 -7.48
CA ASN A 118 3.11 -2.66 -6.85
C ASN A 118 3.65 -3.60 -7.94
N LEU A 119 4.97 -3.71 -8.06
CA LEU A 119 5.63 -4.52 -9.08
C LEU A 119 5.43 -6.02 -8.85
N GLN A 120 5.42 -6.48 -7.60
CA GLN A 120 5.15 -7.87 -7.24
C GLN A 120 3.81 -8.32 -7.78
N ARG A 121 2.81 -7.47 -7.65
CA ARG A 121 1.49 -7.73 -8.17
C ARG A 121 1.48 -7.70 -9.70
N GLY A 122 2.13 -6.71 -10.32
CA GLY A 122 2.27 -6.64 -11.78
C GLY A 122 2.95 -7.89 -12.33
N PHE A 123 3.99 -8.36 -11.68
CA PHE A 123 4.67 -9.60 -12.04
C PHE A 123 3.76 -10.84 -11.89
N GLY A 124 2.99 -10.91 -10.81
CA GLY A 124 1.97 -11.95 -10.63
C GLY A 124 0.92 -11.93 -11.76
N GLN A 125 0.46 -10.75 -12.17
CA GLN A 125 -0.47 -10.59 -13.31
C GLN A 125 0.13 -11.11 -14.61
N HIS A 126 1.38 -10.76 -14.89
CA HIS A 126 2.12 -11.24 -16.04
C HIS A 126 2.18 -12.79 -16.07
N LEU A 127 2.41 -13.42 -14.93
CA LEU A 127 2.42 -14.87 -14.78
C LEU A 127 1.04 -15.51 -14.67
N GLY A 128 -0.04 -14.72 -14.66
CA GLY A 128 -1.40 -15.22 -14.52
C GLY A 128 -1.73 -15.77 -13.13
N THR A 129 -1.00 -15.35 -12.09
CA THR A 129 -1.20 -15.79 -10.71
C THR A 129 -1.55 -14.61 -9.77
N ALA A 130 -2.35 -14.91 -8.74
CA ALA A 130 -2.60 -13.96 -7.64
C ALA A 130 -1.62 -14.14 -6.46
N ALA A 131 -0.66 -15.07 -6.57
CA ALA A 131 0.32 -15.31 -5.52
C ALA A 131 1.29 -14.14 -5.38
N GLN A 132 1.63 -13.78 -4.15
CA GLN A 132 2.70 -12.85 -3.86
C GLN A 132 4.05 -13.56 -3.99
N ILE A 133 4.79 -13.24 -5.04
CA ILE A 133 6.08 -13.87 -5.34
C ILE A 133 7.18 -13.04 -4.69
N ALA A 134 7.97 -13.65 -3.81
CA ALA A 134 9.12 -12.97 -3.20
C ALA A 134 10.12 -12.51 -4.28
N LEU A 135 10.79 -11.38 -4.06
CA LEU A 135 11.73 -10.76 -5.01
C LEU A 135 12.79 -11.76 -5.47
N CYS A 136 13.44 -12.46 -4.54
CA CYS A 136 14.47 -13.46 -4.86
C CYS A 136 13.96 -14.61 -5.73
N LYS A 137 12.69 -15.03 -5.54
CA LYS A 137 12.06 -16.06 -6.39
C LYS A 137 11.77 -15.54 -7.78
N ALA A 138 11.33 -14.28 -7.91
CA ALA A 138 11.10 -13.65 -9.20
C ALA A 138 12.41 -13.47 -9.98
N VAL A 139 13.48 -13.01 -9.32
CA VAL A 139 14.83 -12.90 -9.88
C VAL A 139 15.32 -14.27 -10.39
N SER A 140 15.17 -15.32 -9.58
CA SER A 140 15.53 -16.68 -9.96
C SER A 140 14.68 -17.20 -11.14
N TYR A 141 13.37 -16.98 -11.13
CA TYR A 141 12.47 -17.37 -12.20
C TYR A 141 12.85 -16.73 -13.54
N CYS A 142 13.19 -15.45 -13.52
CA CYS A 142 13.62 -14.68 -14.69
C CYS A 142 15.08 -14.94 -15.08
N LYS A 143 15.79 -15.80 -14.36
CA LYS A 143 17.21 -16.12 -14.57
C LYS A 143 18.12 -14.88 -14.58
N ILE A 144 17.75 -13.88 -13.79
CA ILE A 144 18.60 -12.70 -13.60
C ILE A 144 19.81 -13.12 -12.76
N PRO A 145 21.05 -12.81 -13.19
CA PRO A 145 22.24 -13.12 -12.41
C PRO A 145 22.18 -12.44 -11.03
N VAL A 146 22.43 -13.21 -9.98
CA VAL A 146 22.47 -12.69 -8.59
C VAL A 146 23.91 -12.19 -8.33
N SER A 147 24.11 -10.89 -8.54
CA SER A 147 25.40 -10.22 -8.34
C SER A 147 25.47 -9.45 -7.02
N PHE A 148 24.32 -9.20 -6.38
CA PHE A 148 24.19 -8.43 -5.15
C PHE A 148 23.43 -9.22 -4.11
N THR A 149 23.69 -8.97 -2.84
CA THR A 149 22.97 -9.56 -1.72
C THR A 149 21.55 -9.01 -1.62
N PHE A 150 20.58 -9.86 -1.31
CA PHE A 150 19.23 -9.43 -0.96
C PHE A 150 19.20 -8.83 0.46
N HIS A 151 18.13 -8.10 0.77
CA HIS A 151 17.95 -7.37 2.03
C HIS A 151 18.94 -6.21 2.21
N ASP A 152 19.35 -5.62 1.12
CA ASP A 152 19.90 -4.27 1.01
C ASP A 152 18.96 -3.47 0.11
N ALA A 153 18.43 -2.38 0.62
CA ALA A 153 17.36 -1.64 -0.08
C ALA A 153 17.77 -1.17 -1.49
N LEU A 154 19.03 -0.78 -1.70
CA LEU A 154 19.47 -0.41 -3.06
C LEU A 154 19.54 -1.62 -3.99
N ASN A 155 20.08 -2.72 -3.52
CA ASN A 155 20.17 -3.96 -4.30
C ASN A 155 18.79 -4.49 -4.68
N ASP A 156 17.86 -4.48 -3.74
CA ASP A 156 16.50 -4.95 -3.96
C ASP A 156 15.73 -4.02 -4.91
N ALA A 157 15.94 -2.70 -4.84
CA ALA A 157 15.42 -1.76 -5.82
C ALA A 157 16.00 -1.99 -7.23
N VAL A 158 17.30 -2.35 -7.34
CA VAL A 158 17.94 -2.71 -8.61
C VAL A 158 17.29 -3.98 -9.19
N TYR A 159 17.13 -5.04 -8.39
CA TYR A 159 16.48 -6.27 -8.85
C TYR A 159 15.04 -6.02 -9.27
N ALA A 160 14.30 -5.22 -8.50
CA ALA A 160 12.94 -4.84 -8.84
C ALA A 160 12.89 -4.06 -10.17
N ALA A 161 13.86 -3.19 -10.44
CA ALA A 161 13.99 -2.48 -11.71
C ALA A 161 14.26 -3.44 -12.88
N LEU A 162 15.17 -4.38 -12.73
CA LEU A 162 15.46 -5.39 -13.75
C LEU A 162 14.23 -6.23 -14.08
N LEU A 163 13.46 -6.60 -13.08
CA LEU A 163 12.20 -7.36 -13.25
C LEU A 163 11.12 -6.59 -14.01
N THR A 164 11.21 -5.26 -14.11
CA THR A 164 10.25 -4.49 -14.93
C THR A 164 10.29 -4.84 -16.42
N SER A 165 11.33 -5.53 -16.90
CA SER A 165 11.40 -6.05 -18.28
C SER A 165 10.34 -7.12 -18.57
N TRP A 166 9.78 -7.76 -17.55
CA TRP A 166 8.69 -8.75 -17.65
C TRP A 166 7.32 -8.16 -17.29
N ILE A 167 7.25 -6.88 -16.96
CA ILE A 167 6.02 -6.23 -16.51
C ILE A 167 5.63 -5.16 -17.52
N THR A 168 4.39 -5.20 -17.99
CA THR A 168 3.84 -4.15 -18.85
C THR A 168 3.06 -3.14 -18.00
N LEU A 169 2.81 -1.95 -18.55
CA LEU A 169 1.93 -0.97 -17.91
C LEU A 169 0.53 -1.55 -17.69
N HIS A 170 0.09 -2.43 -18.59
CA HIS A 170 -1.18 -3.15 -18.46
C HIS A 170 -1.20 -4.01 -17.19
N ASP A 171 -0.14 -4.77 -16.92
CA ASP A 171 -0.03 -5.60 -15.71
C ASP A 171 -0.06 -4.77 -14.43
N LEU A 172 0.48 -3.56 -14.46
CA LEU A 172 0.50 -2.66 -13.29
C LEU A 172 -0.85 -2.01 -13.00
N VAL A 173 -1.61 -1.66 -14.05
CA VAL A 173 -2.89 -0.94 -13.88
C VAL A 173 -4.10 -1.86 -13.85
N MET A 174 -3.97 -3.08 -14.38
CA MET A 174 -5.06 -4.05 -14.35
C MET A 174 -5.34 -4.54 -12.93
N PRO A 175 -6.60 -4.78 -12.57
CA PRO A 175 -6.93 -5.38 -11.30
C PRO A 175 -6.31 -6.79 -11.22
N PRO A 176 -5.95 -7.26 -10.00
CA PRO A 176 -5.56 -8.64 -9.83
C PRO A 176 -6.68 -9.52 -10.40
N ARG A 177 -6.30 -10.57 -11.12
CA ARG A 177 -7.25 -11.62 -11.50
C ARG A 177 -7.82 -12.21 -10.21
N ALA A 178 -8.93 -11.66 -9.75
CA ALA A 178 -9.65 -12.21 -8.63
C ALA A 178 -10.17 -13.57 -9.09
N VAL A 179 -9.73 -14.62 -8.43
CA VAL A 179 -10.33 -15.93 -8.60
C VAL A 179 -11.82 -15.76 -8.23
N GLY A 180 -12.69 -15.77 -9.21
CA GLY A 180 -14.14 -15.75 -9.04
C GLY A 180 -14.88 -14.41 -9.21
N PHE A 181 -14.22 -13.27 -9.41
CA PHE A 181 -14.91 -12.02 -9.68
C PHE A 181 -14.81 -11.62 -11.14
N ARG A 182 -15.91 -11.69 -11.85
CA ARG A 182 -15.99 -11.23 -13.24
C ARG A 182 -15.82 -9.70 -13.30
N ASN A 183 -14.75 -9.27 -13.90
CA ASN A 183 -14.48 -8.07 -14.73
C ASN A 183 -14.90 -6.66 -14.29
N CYS A 184 -15.53 -6.39 -13.15
CA CYS A 184 -16.00 -5.02 -12.85
C CYS A 184 -15.24 -4.26 -11.75
N TRP A 185 -14.30 -4.86 -11.07
CA TRP A 185 -13.61 -4.26 -9.91
C TRP A 185 -12.15 -3.97 -10.22
N ARG A 186 -11.84 -2.72 -10.53
CA ARG A 186 -10.46 -2.24 -10.52
C ARG A 186 -10.07 -1.98 -9.07
N TRP A 187 -9.23 -2.81 -8.52
CA TRP A 187 -8.62 -2.56 -7.23
C TRP A 187 -7.52 -1.55 -7.43
N SER A 188 -7.60 -0.45 -6.73
CA SER A 188 -6.46 0.44 -6.62
C SER A 188 -5.27 -0.38 -6.12
N SER A 189 -4.24 -0.49 -6.95
CA SER A 189 -2.94 -1.08 -6.57
C SER A 189 -2.17 -0.15 -5.65
N THR A 190 -2.72 1.03 -5.35
CA THR A 190 -2.14 1.95 -4.40
C THR A 190 -2.56 1.53 -2.99
N PRO A 191 -1.67 0.91 -2.21
CA PRO A 191 -1.91 0.67 -0.79
C PRO A 191 -2.03 2.00 -0.03
N PHE A 192 -1.72 3.09 -0.69
CA PHE A 192 -1.68 4.46 -0.18
C PHE A 192 -2.81 5.32 -0.68
N LEU A 193 -3.99 4.90 -0.31
CA LEU A 193 -5.04 5.87 -0.21
C LEU A 193 -5.02 6.37 1.23
N PRO A 194 -4.81 7.68 1.45
CA PRO A 194 -4.97 8.20 2.79
C PRO A 194 -6.31 7.70 3.29
N PRO A 195 -6.40 7.15 4.51
CA PRO A 195 -7.64 6.61 5.01
C PRO A 195 -8.65 7.74 5.03
N THR A 196 -9.53 7.79 4.04
CA THR A 196 -10.62 8.74 3.97
C THR A 196 -11.67 8.32 5.01
N LYS A 197 -11.28 8.43 6.28
CA LYS A 197 -12.18 8.11 7.37
C LYS A 197 -13.24 9.19 7.49
N LYS A 198 -14.49 8.81 7.37
CA LYS A 198 -15.64 9.68 7.65
C LYS A 198 -16.36 9.15 8.89
N ARG A 199 -16.82 10.06 9.75
CA ARG A 199 -17.57 9.72 10.95
C ARG A 199 -18.94 10.37 10.91
N SER A 200 -19.99 9.64 11.33
CA SER A 200 -21.28 10.23 11.61
C SER A 200 -21.29 10.91 12.99
N LYS A 201 -22.32 11.68 13.27
CA LYS A 201 -22.73 11.97 14.65
C LYS A 201 -23.36 10.72 15.28
N TYR A 202 -23.63 10.74 16.56
CA TYR A 202 -24.45 9.73 17.20
C TYR A 202 -25.90 9.83 16.73
N LEU A 203 -26.53 8.72 16.41
CA LEU A 203 -27.85 8.60 15.81
C LEU A 203 -28.65 7.51 16.51
N PRO A 204 -30.01 7.59 16.52
CA PRO A 204 -30.85 6.73 17.35
C PRO A 204 -30.91 5.28 16.88
N SER A 205 -30.46 4.97 15.69
CA SER A 205 -30.52 3.60 15.17
C SER A 205 -29.39 3.33 14.17
N VAL A 206 -29.07 2.04 13.98
CA VAL A 206 -28.17 1.56 12.94
C VAL A 206 -28.61 2.05 11.57
N GLN A 207 -29.91 1.94 11.26
CA GLN A 207 -30.46 2.36 9.97
C GLN A 207 -30.29 3.87 9.73
N ALA A 208 -30.39 4.68 10.79
CA ALA A 208 -30.15 6.12 10.69
C ALA A 208 -28.67 6.40 10.36
N VAL A 209 -27.73 5.60 10.89
CA VAL A 209 -26.31 5.71 10.54
C VAL A 209 -26.06 5.29 9.09
N LEU A 210 -26.61 4.17 8.65
CA LEU A 210 -26.43 3.66 7.28
C LEU A 210 -26.98 4.63 6.23
N ASN A 211 -28.07 5.34 6.56
CA ASN A 211 -28.70 6.34 5.69
C ASN A 211 -28.14 7.76 5.87
N PHE A 212 -27.24 7.96 6.83
CA PHE A 212 -26.69 9.29 7.07
C PHE A 212 -25.94 9.82 5.83
N PRO A 213 -26.23 11.04 5.34
CA PRO A 213 -25.70 11.52 4.06
C PRO A 213 -24.16 11.42 3.95
N ARG A 214 -23.46 11.70 5.05
CA ARG A 214 -21.99 11.60 5.09
C ARG A 214 -21.48 10.16 4.97
N MET A 215 -22.28 9.17 5.37
CA MET A 215 -21.94 7.75 5.21
C MET A 215 -22.28 7.26 3.81
N ARG A 216 -23.38 7.75 3.23
CA ARG A 216 -23.79 7.42 1.88
C ARG A 216 -22.89 8.04 0.80
N GLN A 217 -22.29 9.19 1.05
CA GLN A 217 -21.38 9.84 0.14
C GLN A 217 -19.94 9.58 0.54
N GLN A 218 -19.21 8.87 -0.31
CA GLN A 218 -17.77 8.63 -0.19
C GLN A 218 -17.02 9.42 -1.27
N ASN A 219 -15.71 9.36 -1.25
CA ASN A 219 -14.90 10.00 -2.29
C ASN A 219 -13.97 8.97 -2.90
N CYS A 220 -13.79 9.01 -4.21
CA CYS A 220 -12.75 8.26 -4.87
C CYS A 220 -11.39 8.61 -4.23
N PRO A 221 -10.67 7.63 -3.71
CA PRO A 221 -9.43 7.91 -3.01
C PRO A 221 -8.31 8.40 -3.94
N ILE A 222 -8.46 8.25 -5.26
CA ILE A 222 -7.46 8.67 -6.25
C ILE A 222 -7.76 10.09 -6.75
N CYS A 223 -8.99 10.35 -7.24
CA CYS A 223 -9.33 11.65 -7.85
C CYS A 223 -10.26 12.54 -7.00
N GLY A 224 -10.70 12.06 -5.83
CA GLY A 224 -11.61 12.82 -4.98
C GLY A 224 -13.07 12.86 -5.45
N ARG A 225 -13.41 12.30 -6.64
CA ARG A 225 -14.78 12.28 -7.16
C ARG A 225 -15.74 11.67 -6.16
N LYS A 226 -16.93 12.27 -6.03
CA LYS A 226 -18.00 11.78 -5.16
C LYS A 226 -18.53 10.44 -5.66
N LEU A 227 -18.59 9.46 -4.75
CA LEU A 227 -19.12 8.12 -4.98
C LEU A 227 -20.27 7.89 -4.02
N TRP A 228 -21.33 7.23 -4.50
CA TRP A 228 -22.52 7.00 -3.70
C TRP A 228 -22.69 5.53 -3.35
N VAL A 229 -22.86 5.25 -2.06
CA VAL A 229 -23.20 3.92 -1.56
C VAL A 229 -24.65 3.61 -1.94
N GLN A 230 -24.85 2.58 -2.74
CA GLN A 230 -26.17 2.08 -3.10
C GLN A 230 -26.76 1.25 -1.97
N SER A 231 -25.99 0.30 -1.46
CA SER A 231 -26.41 -0.62 -0.38
C SER A 231 -25.25 -0.91 0.55
N TRP A 232 -25.59 -1.15 1.82
CA TRP A 232 -24.67 -1.65 2.82
C TRP A 232 -24.97 -3.12 3.10
N PHE A 233 -23.95 -3.95 3.14
CA PHE A 233 -24.03 -5.38 3.41
C PHE A 233 -23.37 -5.68 4.75
N GLN A 234 -24.11 -6.24 5.70
CA GLN A 234 -23.61 -6.59 7.02
C GLN A 234 -22.82 -7.89 6.96
N TRP A 235 -21.64 -7.90 7.56
CA TRP A 235 -20.82 -9.09 7.64
C TRP A 235 -21.15 -9.89 8.91
N GLN A 236 -21.75 -11.08 8.75
CA GLN A 236 -21.95 -12.08 9.81
C GLN A 236 -22.50 -11.51 11.12
N ASN A 237 -23.53 -10.69 11.09
CA ASN A 237 -24.11 -10.01 12.25
C ASN A 237 -23.08 -9.18 13.07
N SER A 238 -21.96 -8.83 12.50
CA SER A 238 -20.94 -7.99 13.13
C SER A 238 -21.32 -6.51 13.06
N GLU A 239 -20.53 -5.68 13.75
CA GLU A 239 -20.63 -4.22 13.66
C GLU A 239 -20.07 -3.65 12.34
N ASN A 240 -19.63 -4.50 11.43
CA ASN A 240 -19.04 -4.09 10.17
C ASN A 240 -19.99 -4.26 9.01
N TYR A 241 -20.08 -3.22 8.20
CA TYR A 241 -20.85 -3.17 6.97
C TYR A 241 -19.91 -2.87 5.81
N TYR A 242 -20.17 -3.45 4.66
CA TYR A 242 -19.41 -3.24 3.44
C TYR A 242 -20.31 -2.68 2.34
N ALA A 243 -19.74 -1.80 1.53
CA ALA A 243 -20.40 -1.27 0.35
C ALA A 243 -19.42 -1.20 -0.82
N PRO A 244 -19.79 -1.76 -1.97
CA PRO A 244 -19.05 -1.59 -3.21
C PRO A 244 -19.28 -0.18 -3.76
N LEU A 245 -18.23 0.44 -4.28
CA LEU A 245 -18.25 1.75 -4.90
C LEU A 245 -17.51 1.70 -6.23
N PHE A 246 -17.95 2.49 -7.18
CA PHE A 246 -17.35 2.51 -8.50
C PHE A 246 -17.03 3.94 -8.95
N CYS A 247 -15.76 4.17 -9.31
CA CYS A 247 -15.32 5.38 -9.98
C CYS A 247 -15.12 5.08 -11.47
N THR A 248 -15.74 5.85 -12.33
CA THR A 248 -15.66 5.66 -13.78
C THR A 248 -14.24 5.70 -14.33
N GLU A 249 -13.34 6.43 -13.68
CA GLU A 249 -11.94 6.56 -14.09
C GLU A 249 -11.00 5.57 -13.39
N HIS A 250 -11.31 5.24 -12.12
CA HIS A 250 -10.39 4.48 -11.27
C HIS A 250 -10.93 3.10 -10.84
N GLY A 251 -12.15 2.75 -11.30
CA GLY A 251 -12.76 1.45 -11.08
C GLY A 251 -13.38 1.26 -9.69
N GLY A 252 -13.45 0.02 -9.24
CA GLY A 252 -14.17 -0.38 -8.03
C GLY A 252 -13.34 -0.22 -6.75
N PHE A 253 -14.03 0.14 -5.68
CA PHE A 253 -13.49 0.27 -4.33
C PHE A 253 -14.42 -0.43 -3.34
N LEU A 254 -13.88 -0.86 -2.23
CA LEU A 254 -14.66 -1.39 -1.12
C LEU A 254 -14.63 -0.38 0.03
N CYS A 255 -15.80 0.03 0.49
CA CYS A 255 -15.95 0.86 1.67
C CYS A 255 -16.40 -0.02 2.84
N ARG A 256 -15.70 0.06 3.97
CA ARG A 256 -16.10 -0.54 5.23
C ARG A 256 -16.64 0.53 6.15
N LEU A 257 -17.79 0.29 6.75
CA LEU A 257 -18.36 1.08 7.84
C LEU A 257 -18.37 0.22 9.09
N THR A 258 -17.77 0.71 10.16
CA THR A 258 -17.80 0.09 11.48
C THR A 258 -18.72 0.91 12.39
N LEU A 259 -19.63 0.25 13.08
CA LEU A 259 -20.52 0.84 14.06
C LEU A 259 -19.89 0.82 15.45
N THR A 260 -20.18 1.83 16.24
CA THR A 260 -19.98 1.85 17.69
C THR A 260 -21.28 2.26 18.35
N ALA A 261 -21.66 1.56 19.41
CA ALA A 261 -22.83 1.89 20.23
C ALA A 261 -22.38 2.54 21.54
N HIS A 262 -23.11 3.56 21.99
CA HIS A 262 -22.94 4.21 23.29
C HIS A 262 -24.26 4.80 23.73
N ASP A 263 -24.71 4.45 24.93
CA ASP A 263 -25.96 4.93 25.55
C ASP A 263 -27.21 4.83 24.63
N GLY A 264 -27.36 3.69 23.96
CA GLY A 264 -28.49 3.45 23.04
C GLY A 264 -28.41 4.20 21.72
N LEU A 265 -27.36 4.96 21.49
CA LEU A 265 -27.07 5.67 20.24
C LEU A 265 -25.95 4.96 19.43
N TYR A 266 -25.96 5.15 18.12
CA TYR A 266 -25.04 4.52 17.20
C TYR A 266 -24.23 5.56 16.43
N ARG A 267 -22.96 5.26 16.21
CA ARG A 267 -22.05 6.08 15.43
C ARG A 267 -21.35 5.22 14.39
N GLY A 268 -21.28 5.69 13.14
CA GLY A 268 -20.57 5.03 12.06
C GLY A 268 -19.22 5.69 11.77
N CYS A 269 -18.23 4.84 11.51
CA CYS A 269 -16.96 5.23 10.95
C CYS A 269 -16.76 4.49 9.64
N SER A 270 -16.80 5.19 8.50
CA SER A 270 -16.54 4.61 7.19
C SER A 270 -15.09 4.89 6.75
N ALA A 271 -14.50 3.91 6.08
CA ALA A 271 -13.19 4.03 5.45
C ALA A 271 -13.17 3.25 4.14
N MET A 272 -12.48 3.79 3.14
CA MET A 272 -12.12 2.99 1.98
C MET A 272 -11.07 1.97 2.43
N VAL A 273 -11.29 0.70 2.15
CA VAL A 273 -10.39 -0.38 2.52
C VAL A 273 -9.67 -0.91 1.28
N CYS A 274 -8.41 -1.27 1.47
CA CYS A 274 -7.71 -2.03 0.47
C CYS A 274 -8.42 -3.37 0.33
N ALA A 275 -8.91 -3.67 -0.84
CA ALA A 275 -9.63 -4.91 -1.08
C ALA A 275 -8.63 -6.04 -1.30
N ASP A 276 -7.90 -6.38 -0.26
CA ASP A 276 -7.13 -7.61 -0.22
C ASP A 276 -8.07 -8.85 -0.21
N ARG A 277 -7.49 -10.01 -0.38
CA ARG A 277 -8.24 -11.28 -0.40
C ARG A 277 -9.12 -11.46 0.85
N ARG A 278 -8.66 -10.98 2.01
CA ARG A 278 -9.36 -11.11 3.29
C ARG A 278 -10.61 -10.23 3.34
N GLU A 279 -10.48 -8.96 2.95
CA GLU A 279 -11.62 -8.03 2.91
C GLU A 279 -12.63 -8.43 1.84
N LEU A 280 -12.18 -8.99 0.72
CA LEU A 280 -13.06 -9.54 -0.31
C LEU A 280 -13.86 -10.73 0.16
N LEU A 281 -13.23 -11.69 0.84
CA LEU A 281 -13.94 -12.84 1.41
C LEU A 281 -14.99 -12.40 2.43
N ARG A 282 -14.69 -11.39 3.23
CA ARG A 282 -15.65 -10.81 4.18
C ARG A 282 -16.82 -10.15 3.47
N PHE A 283 -16.55 -9.39 2.44
CA PHE A 283 -17.60 -8.76 1.63
C PHE A 283 -18.48 -9.82 0.95
N HIS A 284 -17.89 -10.86 0.39
CA HIS A 284 -18.60 -11.97 -0.23
C HIS A 284 -19.54 -12.69 0.77
N ALA A 285 -19.01 -12.97 1.94
CA ALA A 285 -19.82 -13.57 3.03
C ALA A 285 -20.95 -12.62 3.47
N ALA A 286 -20.72 -11.31 3.48
CA ALA A 286 -21.75 -10.32 3.79
C ALA A 286 -22.88 -10.25 2.76
N CYS A 287 -22.57 -10.55 1.50
CA CYS A 287 -23.56 -10.58 0.41
C CYS A 287 -24.37 -11.89 0.34
N GLY A 288 -24.21 -12.79 1.32
CA GLY A 288 -24.94 -14.07 1.35
C GLY A 288 -24.53 -15.06 0.27
N GLY A 289 -23.31 -14.93 -0.29
CA GLY A 289 -22.81 -15.80 -1.35
C GLY A 289 -23.49 -15.61 -2.72
N ASN A 290 -24.49 -14.74 -2.82
CA ASN A 290 -25.10 -14.38 -4.09
C ASN A 290 -24.17 -13.48 -4.89
N THR A 291 -23.64 -14.04 -5.95
CA THR A 291 -22.79 -13.41 -6.93
C THR A 291 -23.48 -12.20 -7.55
N PHE A 292 -22.80 -11.06 -7.53
CA PHE A 292 -23.07 -10.05 -8.54
C PHE A 292 -22.63 -10.64 -9.89
N VAL A 293 -23.62 -10.97 -10.69
CA VAL A 293 -23.48 -11.30 -12.11
C VAL A 293 -23.11 -10.03 -12.88
#